data_a7d2a8d3bdcacf11507c9249c4b1464f
#
_entry.id   a7d2a8d3bdcacf11507c9249c4b1464f
#
_cell.length_a   1.000
_cell.length_b   1.000
_cell.length_c   1.000
_cell.angle_alpha   90.00
_cell.angle_beta   90.00
_cell.angle_gamma   90.00
#
_symmetry.space_group_name_H-M   'P 1'
#
loop_
_entity.id
_entity.type
_entity.pdbx_description
1 polymer ?
#
loop_
_entity_poly.entity_id
_entity_poly.type
_entity_poly.pdbx_seq_one_letter_code
_entity_poly.pdbx_strand_id
1 'polypeptide(L)'
;MPDSDRKAEAIPHFDWQADLALITEAAREAGKVAMAHFGQSPEVWWKNEGRSPVSAADYAANRILEEILRHARPNYGWLSEETDDDPARLFCDTLFVIDPIDGTRAFLAGKDTWCVSVAVVHKGKPVAGILVAPSLGEEFTATINGPARRNGQDISVSTAGIEGSMKFASAQDMVANFSSAIRPRIERVDHIPSLAYRLALVADGRIDATLVKKSSHDWDLAAADLILARAGGAITDLDGEALVYNRQEVTHPVLCAASRELLPALLKNISRIPRS
;
A
#
# COMPACT_ATOMS: atom_id res chain seq x y z
N MET A 1 11.74 -52.87 20.77
CA MET A 1 11.04 -51.59 20.84
C MET A 1 11.96 -50.52 20.36
N PRO A 2 11.86 -49.98 19.16
CA PRO A 2 12.61 -48.81 18.80
C PRO A 2 11.78 -47.58 19.14
N ASP A 3 12.43 -46.72 19.89
CA ASP A 3 11.95 -45.44 20.36
C ASP A 3 11.80 -44.48 19.18
N SER A 4 10.60 -43.98 18.99
CA SER A 4 10.27 -43.06 17.90
C SER A 4 10.52 -41.63 18.41
N ASP A 5 11.76 -41.19 18.33
CA ASP A 5 12.09 -39.76 18.40
C ASP A 5 11.48 -39.01 17.21
N ARG A 6 10.21 -38.68 17.31
CA ARG A 6 9.64 -37.58 16.49
C ARG A 6 10.24 -36.29 17.02
N LYS A 7 11.31 -35.83 16.39
CA LYS A 7 11.71 -34.43 16.49
C LYS A 7 10.49 -33.58 16.14
N ALA A 8 9.94 -32.89 17.15
CA ALA A 8 8.96 -31.85 16.90
C ALA A 8 9.63 -30.82 15.94
N GLU A 9 9.15 -30.73 14.72
CA GLU A 9 9.55 -29.65 13.80
C GLU A 9 9.23 -28.34 14.52
N ALA A 10 10.28 -27.59 14.84
CA ALA A 10 10.14 -26.27 15.42
C ALA A 10 9.31 -25.41 14.44
N ILE A 11 8.16 -24.91 14.89
CA ILE A 11 7.37 -23.95 14.11
C ILE A 11 8.30 -22.79 13.76
N PRO A 12 8.48 -22.43 12.47
CA PRO A 12 9.39 -21.36 12.10
C PRO A 12 8.95 -20.07 12.82
N HIS A 13 9.80 -19.56 13.67
CA HIS A 13 9.56 -18.29 14.35
C HIS A 13 9.93 -17.17 13.36
N PHE A 14 8.91 -16.61 12.69
CA PHE A 14 9.10 -15.48 11.77
C PHE A 14 9.36 -14.21 12.58
N ASP A 15 10.51 -13.57 12.36
CA ASP A 15 10.85 -12.27 12.94
C ASP A 15 10.48 -11.14 11.98
N TRP A 16 9.20 -10.75 11.99
CA TRP A 16 8.71 -9.66 11.14
C TRP A 16 9.31 -8.30 11.50
N GLN A 17 9.93 -8.15 12.68
CA GLN A 17 10.67 -6.93 13.03
C GLN A 17 12.00 -6.86 12.28
N ALA A 18 12.70 -7.98 12.14
CA ALA A 18 13.91 -8.05 11.31
C ALA A 18 13.58 -7.78 9.83
N ASP A 19 12.45 -8.30 9.34
CA ASP A 19 11.99 -8.00 7.98
C ASP A 19 11.57 -6.52 7.83
N LEU A 20 10.89 -5.93 8.82
CA LEU A 20 10.59 -4.50 8.80
C LEU A 20 11.87 -3.65 8.75
N ALA A 21 12.88 -3.99 9.54
CA ALA A 21 14.17 -3.28 9.53
C ALA A 21 14.82 -3.35 8.14
N LEU A 22 14.84 -4.55 7.53
CA LEU A 22 15.40 -4.78 6.20
C LEU A 22 14.68 -3.97 5.12
N ILE A 23 13.34 -4.06 5.05
CA ILE A 23 12.57 -3.32 4.01
C ILE A 23 12.63 -1.81 4.24
N THR A 24 12.77 -1.36 5.50
CA THR A 24 12.95 0.07 5.82
C THR A 24 14.29 0.59 5.29
N GLU A 25 15.37 -0.13 5.50
CA GLU A 25 16.69 0.22 4.95
C GLU A 25 16.64 0.27 3.41
N ALA A 26 16.12 -0.78 2.79
CA ALA A 26 16.00 -0.86 1.33
C ALA A 26 15.14 0.26 0.73
N ALA A 27 13.99 0.56 1.33
CA ALA A 27 13.09 1.62 0.87
C ALA A 27 13.71 3.03 1.03
N ARG A 28 14.49 3.26 2.08
CA ARG A 28 15.25 4.50 2.26
C ARG A 28 16.32 4.68 1.18
N GLU A 29 17.08 3.63 0.86
CA GLU A 29 18.07 3.69 -0.21
C GLU A 29 17.41 3.91 -1.57
N ALA A 30 16.32 3.22 -1.88
CA ALA A 30 15.53 3.44 -3.08
C ALA A 30 14.98 4.88 -3.15
N GLY A 31 14.48 5.41 -2.03
CA GLY A 31 14.03 6.78 -1.92
C GLY A 31 15.13 7.81 -2.21
N LYS A 32 16.36 7.58 -1.73
CA LYS A 32 17.53 8.44 -2.04
C LYS A 32 17.85 8.42 -3.54
N VAL A 33 17.83 7.22 -4.15
CA VAL A 33 18.06 7.07 -5.59
C VAL A 33 16.97 7.79 -6.39
N ALA A 34 15.69 7.63 -6.03
CA ALA A 34 14.60 8.34 -6.69
C ALA A 34 14.74 9.86 -6.54
N MET A 35 15.09 10.38 -5.35
CA MET A 35 15.31 11.80 -5.10
C MET A 35 16.43 12.41 -5.96
N ALA A 36 17.44 11.64 -6.35
CA ALA A 36 18.48 12.12 -7.26
C ALA A 36 17.94 12.43 -8.67
N HIS A 37 16.80 11.89 -9.05
CA HIS A 37 16.10 12.15 -10.31
C HIS A 37 14.92 13.13 -10.15
N PHE A 38 14.48 13.40 -8.92
CA PHE A 38 13.32 14.24 -8.65
C PHE A 38 13.57 15.70 -9.04
N GLY A 39 12.59 16.33 -9.71
CA GLY A 39 12.73 17.69 -10.24
C GLY A 39 13.66 17.84 -11.43
N GLN A 40 14.25 16.75 -11.90
CA GLN A 40 14.98 16.68 -13.16
C GLN A 40 14.04 16.09 -14.23
N SER A 41 14.34 16.26 -15.51
CA SER A 41 13.54 15.65 -16.57
C SER A 41 14.09 14.25 -16.88
N PRO A 42 13.76 13.23 -16.10
CA PRO A 42 14.26 11.88 -16.35
C PRO A 42 13.68 11.36 -17.66
N GLU A 43 14.39 10.42 -18.28
CA GLU A 43 13.86 9.70 -19.43
C GLU A 43 12.60 8.93 -19.01
N VAL A 44 11.53 9.03 -19.83
CA VAL A 44 10.19 8.47 -19.54
C VAL A 44 9.79 7.52 -20.65
N TRP A 45 9.35 6.34 -20.24
CA TRP A 45 8.70 5.38 -21.12
C TRP A 45 7.22 5.23 -20.74
N TRP A 46 6.44 4.62 -21.62
CA TRP A 46 5.02 4.46 -21.41
C TRP A 46 4.65 2.98 -21.48
N LYS A 47 4.08 2.44 -20.39
CA LYS A 47 3.49 1.11 -20.31
C LYS A 47 1.99 1.16 -20.65
N ASN A 48 1.37 -0.02 -20.80
CA ASN A 48 -0.08 -0.19 -20.95
C ASN A 48 -0.68 0.72 -22.03
N GLU A 49 -0.13 0.67 -23.27
CA GLU A 49 -0.61 1.45 -24.41
C GLU A 49 -0.59 2.97 -24.15
N GLY A 50 0.41 3.46 -23.46
CA GLY A 50 0.57 4.90 -23.16
C GLY A 50 -0.22 5.41 -21.95
N ARG A 51 -0.76 4.52 -21.12
CA ARG A 51 -1.58 4.92 -19.96
C ARG A 51 -0.80 5.05 -18.66
N SER A 52 0.33 4.34 -18.51
CA SER A 52 1.15 4.36 -17.30
C SER A 52 2.58 4.81 -17.62
N PRO A 53 3.05 5.97 -17.13
CA PRO A 53 4.43 6.38 -17.30
C PRO A 53 5.33 5.58 -16.36
N VAL A 54 6.54 5.29 -16.81
CA VAL A 54 7.65 4.80 -16.00
C VAL A 54 8.89 5.62 -16.35
N SER A 55 9.71 5.92 -15.39
CA SER A 55 10.91 6.71 -15.59
C SER A 55 12.18 5.94 -15.25
N ALA A 56 13.33 6.51 -15.63
CA ALA A 56 14.62 5.98 -15.21
C ALA A 56 14.76 5.89 -13.67
N ALA A 57 14.04 6.74 -12.94
CA ALA A 57 14.02 6.72 -11.48
C ALA A 57 13.33 5.46 -10.94
N ASP A 58 12.18 5.06 -11.53
CA ASP A 58 11.45 3.86 -11.12
C ASP A 58 12.35 2.62 -11.28
N TYR A 59 13.00 2.45 -12.43
CA TYR A 59 13.92 1.33 -12.66
C TYR A 59 15.15 1.37 -11.76
N ALA A 60 15.72 2.56 -11.51
CA ALA A 60 16.87 2.70 -10.63
C ALA A 60 16.51 2.35 -9.17
N ALA A 61 15.35 2.81 -8.68
CA ALA A 61 14.84 2.48 -7.36
C ALA A 61 14.52 0.99 -7.25
N ASN A 62 13.84 0.40 -8.26
CA ASN A 62 13.55 -1.02 -8.30
C ASN A 62 14.82 -1.89 -8.20
N ARG A 63 15.87 -1.53 -8.94
CA ARG A 63 17.14 -2.28 -8.94
C ARG A 63 17.78 -2.30 -7.56
N ILE A 64 17.79 -1.18 -6.84
CA ILE A 64 18.33 -1.11 -5.46
C ILE A 64 17.52 -1.98 -4.51
N LEU A 65 16.18 -1.93 -4.60
CA LEU A 65 15.30 -2.79 -3.80
C LEU A 65 15.56 -4.26 -4.07
N GLU A 66 15.66 -4.65 -5.33
CA GLU A 66 15.91 -6.03 -5.73
C GLU A 66 17.26 -6.53 -5.22
N GLU A 67 18.33 -5.74 -5.38
CA GLU A 67 19.69 -6.09 -4.93
C GLU A 67 19.73 -6.33 -3.43
N ILE A 68 19.19 -5.40 -2.61
CA ILE A 68 19.22 -5.51 -1.15
C ILE A 68 18.33 -6.65 -0.68
N LEU A 69 17.09 -6.71 -1.14
CA LEU A 69 16.07 -7.60 -0.58
C LEU A 69 16.28 -9.05 -0.99
N ARG A 70 16.58 -9.33 -2.27
CA ARG A 70 16.84 -10.70 -2.73
C ARG A 70 18.15 -11.26 -2.18
N HIS A 71 19.16 -10.41 -1.96
CA HIS A 71 20.40 -10.84 -1.30
C HIS A 71 20.13 -11.28 0.15
N ALA A 72 19.35 -10.50 0.89
CA ALA A 72 19.05 -10.78 2.30
C ALA A 72 18.04 -11.92 2.50
N ARG A 73 17.10 -12.12 1.55
CA ARG A 73 16.03 -13.14 1.63
C ARG A 73 15.87 -13.87 0.28
N PRO A 74 16.84 -14.71 -0.12
CA PRO A 74 16.85 -15.35 -1.44
C PRO A 74 15.68 -16.33 -1.68
N ASN A 75 14.99 -16.77 -0.62
CA ASN A 75 13.86 -17.70 -0.68
C ASN A 75 12.50 -17.00 -0.68
N TYR A 76 12.44 -15.66 -0.58
CA TYR A 76 11.19 -14.93 -0.69
C TYR A 76 10.83 -14.74 -2.17
N GLY A 77 9.53 -14.83 -2.47
CA GLY A 77 9.00 -14.45 -3.77
C GLY A 77 9.16 -12.95 -4.03
N TRP A 78 8.92 -12.54 -5.27
CA TRP A 78 9.07 -11.17 -5.73
C TRP A 78 7.88 -10.74 -6.58
N LEU A 79 7.27 -9.63 -6.24
CA LEU A 79 6.26 -8.96 -7.05
C LEU A 79 6.53 -7.45 -7.01
N SER A 80 6.84 -6.87 -8.16
CA SER A 80 7.10 -5.42 -8.28
C SER A 80 6.39 -4.87 -9.52
N GLU A 81 5.97 -3.61 -9.46
CA GLU A 81 5.40 -2.90 -10.61
C GLU A 81 6.38 -2.84 -11.80
N GLU A 82 7.69 -2.81 -11.53
CA GLU A 82 8.74 -2.57 -12.52
C GLU A 82 9.48 -3.85 -12.97
N THR A 83 8.96 -5.01 -12.60
CA THR A 83 9.53 -6.31 -13.00
C THR A 83 8.42 -7.18 -13.60
N ASP A 84 8.74 -7.90 -14.68
CA ASP A 84 7.81 -8.89 -15.24
C ASP A 84 7.39 -9.90 -14.17
N ASP A 85 6.09 -10.18 -14.09
CA ASP A 85 5.55 -11.09 -13.09
C ASP A 85 6.00 -12.54 -13.35
N ASP A 86 6.69 -13.12 -12.36
CA ASP A 86 7.06 -14.53 -12.36
C ASP A 86 6.02 -15.34 -11.58
N PRO A 87 5.24 -16.23 -12.25
CA PRO A 87 4.26 -17.08 -11.59
C PRO A 87 4.83 -17.97 -10.47
N ALA A 88 6.17 -18.18 -10.44
CA ALA A 88 6.82 -18.92 -9.35
C ALA A 88 6.56 -18.32 -7.98
N ARG A 89 6.28 -17.00 -7.88
CA ARG A 89 5.88 -16.34 -6.61
C ARG A 89 4.65 -16.96 -5.96
N LEU A 90 3.74 -17.55 -6.75
CA LEU A 90 2.51 -18.18 -6.23
C LEU A 90 2.78 -19.40 -5.35
N PHE A 91 3.97 -20.00 -5.48
CA PHE A 91 4.42 -21.13 -4.65
C PHE A 91 5.25 -20.69 -3.44
N CYS A 92 5.46 -19.38 -3.26
CA CYS A 92 6.17 -18.83 -2.13
C CYS A 92 5.18 -18.46 -1.01
N ASP A 93 5.37 -19.02 0.19
CA ASP A 93 4.59 -18.62 1.38
C ASP A 93 4.84 -17.15 1.74
N THR A 94 6.05 -16.64 1.49
CA THR A 94 6.45 -15.27 1.79
C THR A 94 7.05 -14.60 0.56
N LEU A 95 6.69 -13.35 0.30
CA LEU A 95 7.19 -12.56 -0.81
C LEU A 95 7.30 -11.09 -0.46
N PHE A 96 8.15 -10.38 -1.22
CA PHE A 96 8.13 -8.92 -1.27
C PHE A 96 7.11 -8.44 -2.30
N VAL A 97 6.36 -7.40 -1.93
CA VAL A 97 5.42 -6.70 -2.81
C VAL A 97 5.82 -5.23 -2.84
N ILE A 98 6.12 -4.69 -4.02
CA ILE A 98 6.92 -3.48 -4.18
C ILE A 98 6.34 -2.55 -5.24
N ASP A 99 6.20 -1.29 -4.89
CA ASP A 99 6.11 -0.18 -5.83
C ASP A 99 7.30 0.76 -5.59
N PRO A 100 8.24 0.84 -6.54
CA PRO A 100 9.43 1.70 -6.39
C PRO A 100 9.10 3.19 -6.32
N ILE A 101 8.05 3.65 -7.02
CA ILE A 101 7.56 5.03 -7.00
C ILE A 101 6.04 5.05 -7.18
N ASP A 102 5.28 4.74 -6.10
CA ASP A 102 3.83 4.95 -6.15
C ASP A 102 3.53 6.45 -6.33
N GLY A 103 2.85 6.73 -7.43
CA GLY A 103 2.61 8.11 -7.83
C GLY A 103 3.60 8.66 -8.85
N THR A 104 4.10 7.86 -9.79
CA THR A 104 5.04 8.26 -10.86
C THR A 104 4.62 9.55 -11.59
N ARG A 105 3.31 9.76 -11.81
CA ARG A 105 2.80 11.00 -12.41
C ARG A 105 3.05 12.23 -11.54
N ALA A 106 2.93 12.10 -10.22
CA ALA A 106 3.25 13.19 -9.29
C ALA A 106 4.75 13.45 -9.29
N PHE A 107 5.55 12.39 -9.22
CA PHE A 107 7.00 12.43 -9.29
C PHE A 107 7.47 13.20 -10.55
N LEU A 108 7.00 12.81 -11.73
CA LEU A 108 7.34 13.46 -13.00
C LEU A 108 6.87 14.93 -13.09
N ALA A 109 5.78 15.26 -12.41
CA ALA A 109 5.26 16.63 -12.33
C ALA A 109 5.93 17.47 -11.23
N GLY A 110 6.96 16.96 -10.54
CA GLY A 110 7.66 17.66 -9.46
C GLY A 110 6.80 17.90 -8.22
N LYS A 111 5.76 17.08 -8.01
CA LYS A 111 4.90 17.13 -6.83
C LYS A 111 5.41 16.19 -5.74
N ASP A 112 5.30 16.61 -4.48
CA ASP A 112 5.85 15.88 -3.33
C ASP A 112 5.08 14.62 -2.93
N THR A 113 3.86 14.41 -3.47
CA THR A 113 2.94 13.34 -3.06
C THR A 113 3.19 12.05 -3.82
N TRP A 114 4.34 11.43 -3.58
CA TRP A 114 4.75 10.11 -4.07
C TRP A 114 5.52 9.39 -2.96
N CYS A 115 5.61 8.06 -3.04
CA CYS A 115 6.38 7.28 -2.06
C CYS A 115 6.94 5.99 -2.66
N VAL A 116 7.98 5.45 -2.01
CA VAL A 116 8.40 4.06 -2.17
C VAL A 116 7.52 3.20 -1.27
N SER A 117 6.93 2.14 -1.81
CA SER A 117 6.06 1.21 -1.08
C SER A 117 6.68 -0.19 -1.08
N VAL A 118 6.92 -0.76 0.10
CA VAL A 118 7.45 -2.12 0.24
C VAL A 118 6.70 -2.87 1.34
N ALA A 119 6.19 -4.05 1.00
CA ALA A 119 5.57 -4.96 1.95
C ALA A 119 6.23 -6.33 1.95
N VAL A 120 6.23 -6.99 3.09
CA VAL A 120 6.39 -8.45 3.20
C VAL A 120 4.99 -9.02 3.36
N VAL A 121 4.63 -9.91 2.44
CA VAL A 121 3.36 -10.63 2.45
C VAL A 121 3.64 -12.10 2.78
N HIS A 122 2.93 -12.65 3.76
CA HIS A 122 3.02 -14.05 4.16
C HIS A 122 1.64 -14.71 4.08
N LYS A 123 1.52 -15.78 3.27
CA LYS A 123 0.26 -16.51 3.06
C LYS A 123 -0.92 -15.59 2.74
N GLY A 124 -0.69 -14.67 1.80
CA GLY A 124 -1.68 -13.74 1.30
C GLY A 124 -2.02 -12.56 2.21
N LYS A 125 -1.28 -12.33 3.31
CA LYS A 125 -1.51 -11.23 4.26
C LYS A 125 -0.24 -10.41 4.45
N PRO A 126 -0.30 -9.07 4.44
CA PRO A 126 0.84 -8.23 4.78
C PRO A 126 1.23 -8.40 6.25
N VAL A 127 2.52 -8.61 6.52
CA VAL A 127 3.06 -8.86 7.87
C VAL A 127 4.10 -7.82 8.31
N ALA A 128 4.75 -7.15 7.36
CA ALA A 128 5.57 -5.97 7.56
C ALA A 128 5.37 -5.02 6.39
N GLY A 129 5.38 -3.72 6.63
CA GLY A 129 5.16 -2.70 5.59
C GLY A 129 5.82 -1.38 5.92
N ILE A 130 6.34 -0.73 4.88
CA ILE A 130 6.98 0.59 4.91
C ILE A 130 6.51 1.42 3.71
N LEU A 131 6.22 2.68 3.96
CA LEU A 131 6.11 3.72 2.93
C LEU A 131 7.13 4.79 3.25
N VAL A 132 7.94 5.16 2.28
CA VAL A 132 8.89 6.28 2.39
C VAL A 132 8.48 7.36 1.39
N ALA A 133 8.09 8.53 1.87
CA ALA A 133 7.79 9.73 1.08
C ALA A 133 8.94 10.75 1.23
N PRO A 134 10.02 10.63 0.44
CA PRO A 134 11.27 11.34 0.71
C PRO A 134 11.13 12.86 0.59
N SER A 135 10.34 13.33 -0.39
CA SER A 135 10.09 14.77 -0.61
C SER A 135 9.40 15.45 0.58
N LEU A 136 8.66 14.67 1.38
CA LEU A 136 7.93 15.15 2.54
C LEU A 136 8.65 14.85 3.87
N GLY A 137 9.73 14.05 3.83
CA GLY A 137 10.42 13.58 5.03
C GLY A 137 9.54 12.70 5.92
N GLU A 138 8.62 11.94 5.30
CA GLU A 138 7.69 11.07 6.03
C GLU A 138 7.96 9.60 5.74
N GLU A 139 7.92 8.79 6.81
CA GLU A 139 8.01 7.35 6.76
C GLU A 139 6.87 6.75 7.57
N PHE A 140 6.14 5.78 6.99
CA PHE A 140 5.08 5.05 7.69
C PHE A 140 5.46 3.59 7.77
N THR A 141 5.41 3.01 8.96
CA THR A 141 5.82 1.64 9.23
C THR A 141 4.79 0.87 10.04
N ALA A 142 4.67 -0.41 9.79
CA ALA A 142 3.94 -1.33 10.66
C ALA A 142 4.45 -2.77 10.52
N THR A 143 4.30 -3.55 11.60
CA THR A 143 4.27 -5.01 11.54
C THR A 143 2.91 -5.52 12.01
N ILE A 144 2.58 -6.76 11.66
CA ILE A 144 1.30 -7.37 12.05
C ILE A 144 1.10 -7.40 13.58
N ASN A 145 2.18 -7.39 14.36
CA ASN A 145 2.15 -7.45 15.82
C ASN A 145 2.47 -6.11 16.51
N GLY A 146 2.81 -5.06 15.72
CA GLY A 146 3.17 -3.74 16.24
C GLY A 146 2.12 -2.66 15.95
N PRO A 147 2.25 -1.46 16.51
CA PRO A 147 1.46 -0.30 16.10
C PRO A 147 1.90 0.23 14.73
N ALA A 148 1.03 0.98 14.07
CA ALA A 148 1.43 1.82 12.94
C ALA A 148 2.17 3.05 13.45
N ARG A 149 3.21 3.46 12.72
CA ARG A 149 4.03 4.63 13.09
C ARG A 149 4.28 5.54 11.91
N ARG A 150 4.32 6.84 12.18
CA ARG A 150 4.89 7.84 11.28
C ARG A 150 6.14 8.44 11.92
N ASN A 151 7.28 8.36 11.24
CA ASN A 151 8.57 8.86 11.73
C ASN A 151 8.87 8.34 13.16
N GLY A 152 8.57 7.06 13.43
CA GLY A 152 8.78 6.41 14.72
C GLY A 152 7.72 6.72 15.80
N GLN A 153 6.76 7.59 15.55
CA GLN A 153 5.67 7.91 16.47
C GLN A 153 4.40 7.14 16.13
N ASP A 154 3.74 6.59 17.12
CA ASP A 154 2.50 5.85 16.94
C ASP A 154 1.41 6.76 16.35
N ILE A 155 0.66 6.23 15.39
CA ILE A 155 -0.44 6.93 14.71
C ILE A 155 -1.75 6.17 14.83
N SER A 156 -2.84 6.88 14.66
CA SER A 156 -4.20 6.32 14.62
C SER A 156 -5.06 7.04 13.60
N VAL A 157 -6.05 6.33 13.07
CA VAL A 157 -7.10 6.91 12.24
C VAL A 157 -7.88 8.00 12.96
N SER A 158 -8.57 8.84 12.19
CA SER A 158 -9.47 9.85 12.76
C SER A 158 -10.66 9.21 13.47
N THR A 159 -11.29 9.97 14.39
CA THR A 159 -12.52 9.60 15.08
C THR A 159 -13.77 10.18 14.39
N ALA A 160 -13.66 10.63 13.14
CA ALA A 160 -14.78 11.17 12.38
C ALA A 160 -15.89 10.14 12.26
N GLY A 161 -17.12 10.55 12.56
CA GLY A 161 -18.33 9.74 12.43
C GLY A 161 -19.15 10.15 11.22
N ILE A 162 -20.06 9.26 10.79
CA ILE A 162 -20.92 9.45 9.61
C ILE A 162 -21.86 10.66 9.73
N GLU A 163 -22.14 11.12 10.95
CA GLU A 163 -23.02 12.27 11.21
C GLU A 163 -22.32 13.62 11.07
N GLY A 164 -20.98 13.65 11.09
CA GLY A 164 -20.17 14.86 10.94
C GLY A 164 -19.73 15.14 9.50
N SER A 165 -18.97 16.24 9.31
CA SER A 165 -18.20 16.45 8.09
C SER A 165 -17.04 15.45 8.03
N MET A 166 -16.78 14.92 6.84
CA MET A 166 -15.75 13.91 6.59
C MET A 166 -14.84 14.36 5.44
N LYS A 167 -13.53 14.37 5.69
CA LYS A 167 -12.51 14.66 4.66
C LYS A 167 -12.25 13.45 3.79
N PHE A 168 -12.55 13.56 2.51
CA PHE A 168 -12.39 12.47 1.52
C PHE A 168 -11.37 12.81 0.45
N ALA A 169 -10.39 11.92 0.26
CA ALA A 169 -9.46 11.95 -0.85
C ALA A 169 -9.94 11.02 -1.97
N SER A 170 -11.00 11.40 -2.68
CA SER A 170 -11.59 10.58 -3.74
C SER A 170 -11.98 11.43 -4.96
N ALA A 171 -12.02 10.80 -6.13
CA ALA A 171 -12.51 11.45 -7.34
C ALA A 171 -14.00 11.80 -7.20
N GLN A 172 -14.42 12.88 -7.87
CA GLN A 172 -15.79 13.38 -7.77
C GLN A 172 -16.83 12.37 -8.26
N ASP A 173 -16.53 11.67 -9.33
CA ASP A 173 -17.36 10.60 -9.89
C ASP A 173 -17.58 9.45 -8.89
N MET A 174 -16.59 9.15 -8.07
CA MET A 174 -16.67 8.15 -7.01
C MET A 174 -17.57 8.62 -5.86
N VAL A 175 -17.38 9.87 -5.40
CA VAL A 175 -18.19 10.47 -4.33
C VAL A 175 -19.65 10.63 -4.72
N ALA A 176 -19.94 10.81 -6.01
CA ALA A 176 -21.31 10.91 -6.53
C ALA A 176 -22.15 9.64 -6.29
N ASN A 177 -21.49 8.48 -6.02
CA ASN A 177 -22.19 7.22 -5.74
C ASN A 177 -22.67 7.10 -4.28
N PHE A 178 -22.31 8.01 -3.40
CA PHE A 178 -22.89 8.03 -2.05
C PHE A 178 -24.34 8.54 -2.07
N SER A 179 -25.13 8.06 -1.11
CA SER A 179 -26.51 8.49 -0.92
C SER A 179 -26.62 10.01 -0.70
N SER A 180 -27.77 10.59 -1.01
CA SER A 180 -28.04 12.02 -0.78
C SER A 180 -27.96 12.41 0.71
N ALA A 181 -28.08 11.47 1.62
CA ALA A 181 -27.94 11.71 3.07
C ALA A 181 -26.47 11.94 3.48
N ILE A 182 -25.51 11.26 2.83
CA ILE A 182 -24.10 11.30 3.20
C ILE A 182 -23.30 12.28 2.35
N ARG A 183 -23.59 12.39 1.07
CA ARG A 183 -22.84 13.22 0.12
C ARG A 183 -22.64 14.67 0.55
N PRO A 184 -23.61 15.39 1.16
CA PRO A 184 -23.40 16.75 1.65
C PRO A 184 -22.41 16.88 2.82
N ARG A 185 -22.09 15.76 3.50
CA ARG A 185 -21.13 15.70 4.62
C ARG A 185 -19.72 15.39 4.17
N ILE A 186 -19.52 15.09 2.88
CA ILE A 186 -18.22 14.79 2.31
C ILE A 186 -17.55 16.08 1.86
N GLU A 187 -16.48 16.44 2.56
CA GLU A 187 -15.54 17.49 2.18
C GLU A 187 -14.41 16.85 1.36
N ARG A 188 -14.40 17.11 0.05
CA ARG A 188 -13.34 16.57 -0.81
C ARG A 188 -12.06 17.37 -0.61
N VAL A 189 -10.97 16.67 -0.34
CA VAL A 189 -9.62 17.23 -0.34
C VAL A 189 -9.01 17.16 -1.75
N ASP A 190 -7.91 17.87 -1.94
CA ASP A 190 -7.17 17.87 -3.19
C ASP A 190 -6.75 16.45 -3.60
N HIS A 191 -6.58 16.27 -4.91
CA HIS A 191 -6.19 14.98 -5.45
C HIS A 191 -4.78 14.59 -5.02
N ILE A 192 -4.67 13.41 -4.39
CA ILE A 192 -3.42 12.78 -3.97
C ILE A 192 -3.13 11.64 -4.94
N PRO A 193 -2.15 11.78 -5.84
CA PRO A 193 -1.88 10.81 -6.91
C PRO A 193 -1.40 9.46 -6.40
N SER A 194 -0.48 9.44 -5.42
CA SER A 194 0.00 8.22 -4.79
C SER A 194 -1.12 7.56 -4.00
N LEU A 195 -1.45 6.31 -4.33
CA LEU A 195 -2.50 5.57 -3.63
C LEU A 195 -2.02 5.10 -2.26
N ALA A 196 -0.80 4.57 -2.17
CA ALA A 196 -0.24 4.13 -0.90
C ALA A 196 -0.11 5.30 0.10
N TYR A 197 0.41 6.46 -0.36
CA TYR A 197 0.50 7.65 0.49
C TYR A 197 -0.89 8.16 0.91
N ARG A 198 -1.87 8.14 0.01
CA ARG A 198 -3.25 8.51 0.32
C ARG A 198 -3.87 7.64 1.41
N LEU A 199 -3.61 6.33 1.39
CA LEU A 199 -4.03 5.40 2.45
C LEU A 199 -3.28 5.66 3.76
N ALA A 200 -2.00 6.04 3.71
CA ALA A 200 -1.25 6.47 4.90
C ALA A 200 -1.83 7.73 5.53
N LEU A 201 -2.39 8.67 4.74
CA LEU A 201 -3.11 9.83 5.27
C LEU A 201 -4.42 9.46 5.96
N VAL A 202 -5.07 8.37 5.57
CA VAL A 202 -6.20 7.81 6.34
C VAL A 202 -5.69 7.20 7.64
N ALA A 203 -4.56 6.48 7.59
CA ALA A 203 -3.98 5.81 8.76
C ALA A 203 -3.55 6.79 9.86
N ASP A 204 -3.09 7.98 9.51
CA ASP A 204 -2.67 8.98 10.50
C ASP A 204 -3.72 10.07 10.78
N GLY A 205 -4.95 9.87 10.30
CA GLY A 205 -6.10 10.72 10.61
C GLY A 205 -6.13 12.08 9.92
N ARG A 206 -5.25 12.36 8.95
CA ARG A 206 -5.27 13.60 8.15
C ARG A 206 -6.45 13.67 7.19
N ILE A 207 -6.93 12.53 6.72
CA ILE A 207 -8.19 12.35 5.99
C ILE A 207 -8.99 11.23 6.63
N ASP A 208 -10.30 11.25 6.48
CA ASP A 208 -11.19 10.32 7.18
C ASP A 208 -11.47 9.06 6.37
N ALA A 209 -11.52 9.19 5.04
CA ALA A 209 -11.77 8.06 4.16
C ALA A 209 -11.30 8.32 2.71
N THR A 210 -11.21 7.23 1.96
CA THR A 210 -10.97 7.26 0.51
C THR A 210 -11.71 6.14 -0.19
N LEU A 211 -12.18 6.40 -1.43
CA LEU A 211 -12.58 5.38 -2.39
C LEU A 211 -11.45 5.18 -3.40
N VAL A 212 -11.16 3.94 -3.70
CA VAL A 212 -10.13 3.53 -4.65
C VAL A 212 -10.80 2.99 -5.90
N LYS A 213 -10.40 3.49 -7.07
CA LYS A 213 -10.92 2.99 -8.35
C LYS A 213 -10.50 1.53 -8.56
N LYS A 214 -11.28 0.80 -9.35
CA LYS A 214 -10.92 -0.56 -9.78
C LYS A 214 -9.55 -0.58 -10.46
N SER A 215 -8.93 -1.73 -10.48
CA SER A 215 -7.63 -1.99 -11.11
C SER A 215 -6.43 -1.38 -10.39
N SER A 216 -6.54 -1.10 -9.08
CA SER A 216 -5.37 -0.94 -8.21
C SER A 216 -4.71 -2.31 -8.00
N HIS A 217 -3.39 -2.32 -7.86
CA HIS A 217 -2.60 -3.54 -7.78
C HIS A 217 -2.15 -3.85 -6.36
N ASP A 218 -1.65 -5.08 -6.14
CA ASP A 218 -1.10 -5.50 -4.85
C ASP A 218 -0.03 -4.54 -4.33
N TRP A 219 0.84 -4.01 -5.20
CA TRP A 219 1.95 -3.13 -4.83
C TRP A 219 1.51 -1.73 -4.41
N ASP A 220 0.39 -1.22 -4.93
CA ASP A 220 -0.22 0.05 -4.50
C ASP A 220 -0.79 -0.03 -3.08
N LEU A 221 -1.08 -1.25 -2.59
CA LEU A 221 -1.97 -1.48 -1.46
C LEU A 221 -1.30 -2.16 -0.27
N ALA A 222 -0.47 -3.20 -0.49
CA ALA A 222 -0.10 -4.15 0.56
C ALA A 222 0.56 -3.50 1.79
N ALA A 223 1.50 -2.57 1.62
CA ALA A 223 2.13 -1.88 2.73
C ALA A 223 1.14 -0.94 3.45
N ALA A 224 0.39 -0.18 2.66
CA ALA A 224 -0.58 0.80 3.18
C ALA A 224 -1.75 0.13 3.91
N ASP A 225 -2.24 -1.02 3.44
CA ASP A 225 -3.28 -1.81 4.10
C ASP A 225 -2.84 -2.22 5.51
N LEU A 226 -1.63 -2.78 5.65
CA LEU A 226 -1.11 -3.14 6.97
C LEU A 226 -0.99 -1.92 7.89
N ILE A 227 -0.42 -0.82 7.40
CA ILE A 227 -0.26 0.42 8.17
C ILE A 227 -1.63 0.93 8.62
N LEU A 228 -2.62 0.99 7.71
CA LEU A 228 -3.99 1.40 8.02
C LEU A 228 -4.63 0.45 9.04
N ALA A 229 -4.50 -0.85 8.87
CA ALA A 229 -5.06 -1.84 9.78
C ALA A 229 -4.48 -1.73 11.20
N ARG A 230 -3.17 -1.42 11.32
CA ARG A 230 -2.48 -1.24 12.59
C ARG A 230 -2.74 0.12 13.24
N ALA A 231 -3.22 1.09 12.45
CA ALA A 231 -3.69 2.41 12.93
C ALA A 231 -5.17 2.41 13.38
N GLY A 232 -5.89 1.28 13.26
CA GLY A 232 -7.29 1.17 13.64
C GLY A 232 -8.29 1.35 12.48
N GLY A 233 -7.79 1.44 11.24
CA GLY A 233 -8.60 1.47 10.04
C GLY A 233 -8.77 0.11 9.37
N ALA A 234 -9.41 0.11 8.22
CA ALA A 234 -9.50 -1.03 7.30
C ALA A 234 -9.73 -0.54 5.86
N ILE A 235 -9.29 -1.36 4.91
CA ILE A 235 -9.65 -1.26 3.50
C ILE A 235 -10.35 -2.54 3.07
N THR A 236 -11.48 -2.42 2.39
CA THR A 236 -12.28 -3.54 1.90
C THR A 236 -12.81 -3.23 0.51
N ASP A 237 -13.31 -4.26 -0.17
CA ASP A 237 -14.19 -4.03 -1.31
C ASP A 237 -15.55 -3.46 -0.85
N LEU A 238 -16.45 -3.20 -1.79
CA LEU A 238 -17.77 -2.63 -1.47
C LEU A 238 -18.76 -3.65 -0.86
N ASP A 239 -18.41 -4.93 -0.84
CA ASP A 239 -19.16 -5.98 -0.14
C ASP A 239 -18.64 -6.19 1.29
N GLY A 240 -17.54 -5.48 1.68
CA GLY A 240 -16.93 -5.53 3.01
C GLY A 240 -15.87 -6.62 3.16
N GLU A 241 -15.47 -7.27 2.05
CA GLU A 241 -14.46 -8.32 2.07
C GLU A 241 -13.06 -7.73 2.13
N ALA A 242 -12.22 -8.33 2.98
CA ALA A 242 -10.82 -7.95 3.14
C ALA A 242 -9.99 -8.38 1.92
N LEU A 243 -8.90 -7.67 1.67
CA LEU A 243 -8.00 -7.96 0.56
C LEU A 243 -7.15 -9.20 0.85
N VAL A 244 -6.89 -9.96 -0.23
CA VAL A 244 -5.95 -11.08 -0.23
C VAL A 244 -4.91 -10.80 -1.31
N TYR A 245 -3.65 -10.92 -0.95
CA TYR A 245 -2.50 -10.63 -1.79
C TYR A 245 -1.86 -11.91 -2.37
N ASN A 246 -0.94 -11.76 -3.31
CA ASN A 246 -0.25 -12.87 -3.97
C ASN A 246 -1.21 -13.84 -4.66
N ARG A 247 -2.25 -13.32 -5.28
CA ARG A 247 -3.14 -14.09 -6.16
C ARG A 247 -2.57 -14.12 -7.59
N GLN A 248 -3.11 -14.96 -8.46
CA GLN A 248 -2.79 -14.95 -9.89
C GLN A 248 -3.16 -13.59 -10.51
N GLU A 249 -4.36 -13.09 -10.21
CA GLU A 249 -4.79 -11.75 -10.57
C GLU A 249 -4.39 -10.80 -9.42
N VAL A 250 -3.49 -9.85 -9.70
CA VAL A 250 -2.95 -8.90 -8.72
C VAL A 250 -3.75 -7.62 -8.62
N THR A 251 -4.81 -7.47 -9.43
CA THR A 251 -5.68 -6.29 -9.39
C THR A 251 -6.85 -6.48 -8.43
N HIS A 252 -7.37 -5.35 -7.97
CA HIS A 252 -8.46 -5.28 -7.00
C HIS A 252 -9.68 -4.53 -7.58
N PRO A 253 -10.90 -4.84 -7.08
CA PRO A 253 -12.12 -4.11 -7.43
C PRO A 253 -12.10 -2.67 -6.87
N VAL A 254 -13.24 -2.00 -6.93
CA VAL A 254 -13.42 -0.74 -6.20
C VAL A 254 -13.33 -1.00 -4.69
N LEU A 255 -12.53 -0.17 -4.00
CA LEU A 255 -12.28 -0.32 -2.56
C LEU A 255 -12.73 0.92 -1.80
N CYS A 256 -13.01 0.73 -0.51
CA CYS A 256 -13.26 1.79 0.46
C CYS A 256 -12.33 1.63 1.67
N ALA A 257 -11.70 2.72 2.10
CA ALA A 257 -10.81 2.74 3.26
C ALA A 257 -11.22 3.85 4.23
N ALA A 258 -11.30 3.51 5.52
CA ALA A 258 -11.66 4.41 6.60
C ALA A 258 -11.30 3.80 7.96
N SER A 259 -11.62 4.49 9.08
CA SER A 259 -11.62 3.86 10.40
C SER A 259 -12.58 2.66 10.42
N ARG A 260 -12.30 1.64 11.25
CA ARG A 260 -13.18 0.46 11.39
C ARG A 260 -14.59 0.81 11.88
N GLU A 261 -14.73 1.94 12.57
CA GLU A 261 -16.03 2.43 13.04
C GLU A 261 -16.83 3.09 11.91
N LEU A 262 -16.17 3.88 11.04
CA LEU A 262 -16.80 4.62 9.97
C LEU A 262 -17.12 3.74 8.74
N LEU A 263 -16.23 2.79 8.42
CA LEU A 263 -16.27 2.00 7.18
C LEU A 263 -17.62 1.29 6.94
N PRO A 264 -18.23 0.58 7.92
CA PRO A 264 -19.52 -0.10 7.70
C PRO A 264 -20.64 0.88 7.32
N ALA A 265 -20.65 2.08 7.89
CA ALA A 265 -21.64 3.09 7.57
C ALA A 265 -21.43 3.68 6.16
N LEU A 266 -20.18 3.84 5.72
CA LEU A 266 -19.88 4.26 4.34
C LEU A 266 -20.33 3.20 3.35
N LEU A 267 -19.99 1.92 3.55
CA LEU A 267 -20.37 0.82 2.67
C LEU A 267 -21.89 0.69 2.52
N LYS A 268 -22.63 0.89 3.61
CA LYS A 268 -24.11 0.88 3.58
C LYS A 268 -24.71 2.02 2.76
N ASN A 269 -23.99 3.13 2.64
CA ASN A 269 -24.47 4.36 2.00
C ASN A 269 -23.92 4.60 0.59
N ILE A 270 -23.12 3.68 0.06
CA ILE A 270 -22.62 3.76 -1.32
C ILE A 270 -23.47 2.86 -2.22
N SER A 271 -23.91 3.42 -3.34
CA SER A 271 -24.56 2.62 -4.40
C SER A 271 -23.52 1.70 -5.01
N ARG A 272 -23.93 0.47 -5.38
CA ARG A 272 -23.03 -0.45 -6.09
C ARG A 272 -22.56 0.21 -7.39
N ILE A 273 -21.27 0.49 -7.46
CA ILE A 273 -20.65 0.97 -8.70
C ILE A 273 -20.66 -0.22 -9.66
N PRO A 274 -21.17 -0.05 -10.92
CA PRO A 274 -21.24 -1.15 -11.85
C PRO A 274 -19.87 -1.83 -12.01
N ARG A 275 -19.85 -3.16 -11.97
CA ARG A 275 -18.66 -4.00 -12.20
C ARG A 275 -18.32 -4.09 -13.71
N SER A 276 -18.47 -2.99 -14.47
CA SER A 276 -18.17 -2.97 -15.90
C SER A 276 -16.68 -2.85 -16.18
#